data_6babb26bb1f1e3ab42d14eccfbfae3f9
#
_entry.id   6babb26bb1f1e3ab42d14eccfbfae3f9
#
_cell.length_a   1.000
_cell.length_b   1.000
_cell.length_c   1.000
_cell.angle_alpha   90.00
_cell.angle_beta   90.00
_cell.angle_gamma   90.00
#
_symmetry.space_group_name_H-M   'P 1'
#
loop_
_entity.id
_entity.type
_entity.pdbx_description
1 polymer ?
#
loop_
_entity_poly.entity_id
_entity_poly.type
_entity_poly.pdbx_seq_one_letter_code
_entity_poly.pdbx_strand_id
1 'polypeptide(L)' 'MKSLQDVLHKYGLTCNTASKRGVNYQTLYKQLRGLRSVGAKTAMRYHKILGIPLYELRPDIWPAQLFGKD' A
#
# COMPACT_ATOMS: atom_id res chain seq x y z
N MET A 1 -14.47 3.14 -0.72
CA MET A 1 -13.13 2.71 -1.16
C MET A 1 -12.08 3.19 -0.16
N LYS A 2 -11.20 2.31 0.25
CA LYS A 2 -10.17 2.68 1.22
C LYS A 2 -9.05 3.44 0.55
N SER A 3 -8.59 4.52 1.17
CA SER A 3 -7.42 5.22 0.70
C SER A 3 -6.16 4.46 1.14
N LEU A 4 -5.03 4.80 0.51
CA LEU A 4 -3.76 4.20 0.92
C LEU A 4 -3.45 4.51 2.39
N GLN A 5 -3.81 5.70 2.85
CA GLN A 5 -3.60 6.07 4.24
C GLN A 5 -4.40 5.17 5.18
N ASP A 6 -5.64 4.86 4.82
CA ASP A 6 -6.46 3.95 5.62
C ASP A 6 -5.84 2.57 5.70
N VAL A 7 -5.30 2.08 4.57
CA VAL A 7 -4.66 0.78 4.52
C VAL A 7 -3.43 0.76 5.44
N LEU A 8 -2.58 1.77 5.35
CA LEU A 8 -1.40 1.84 6.22
C LEU A 8 -1.81 1.89 7.69
N HIS A 9 -2.82 2.68 8.01
CA HIS A 9 -3.30 2.83 9.37
C HIS A 9 -3.80 1.50 9.94
N LYS A 10 -4.49 0.73 9.11
CA LYS A 10 -4.97 -0.60 9.50
C LYS A 10 -3.84 -1.51 9.95
N TYR A 11 -2.68 -1.38 9.36
CA TYR A 11 -1.51 -2.20 9.68
C TYR A 11 -0.55 -1.51 10.64
N GLY A 12 -1.00 -0.42 11.28
CA GLY A 12 -0.18 0.30 12.24
C GLY A 12 1.00 1.03 11.64
N LEU A 13 0.90 1.41 10.37
CA LEU A 13 1.99 2.05 9.65
C LEU A 13 1.70 3.52 9.40
N THR A 14 2.76 4.31 9.42
CA THR A 14 2.72 5.71 9.01
C THR A 14 3.74 5.89 7.89
N CYS A 15 3.76 7.09 7.29
CA CYS A 15 4.75 7.39 6.27
C CYS A 15 6.17 7.21 6.81
N ASN A 16 6.41 7.63 8.04
CA ASN A 16 7.74 7.49 8.68
C ASN A 16 8.10 6.03 8.92
N THR A 17 7.19 5.26 9.52
CA THR A 17 7.49 3.85 9.83
C THR A 17 7.65 3.02 8.56
N ALA A 18 6.84 3.29 7.54
CA ALA A 18 6.97 2.60 6.27
C ALA A 18 8.32 2.91 5.61
N SER A 19 8.74 4.17 5.67
CA SER A 19 10.01 4.57 5.09
C SER A 19 11.19 3.90 5.81
N LYS A 20 11.09 3.70 7.10
CA LYS A 20 12.12 3.00 7.86
C LYS A 20 12.26 1.54 7.45
N ARG A 21 11.21 0.96 6.87
CA ARG A 21 11.25 -0.41 6.39
C ARG A 21 11.81 -0.55 4.99
N GLY A 22 12.09 0.56 4.31
CA GLY A 22 12.71 0.55 3.00
C GLY A 22 11.87 1.16 1.89
N VAL A 23 10.74 1.75 2.21
CA VAL A 23 9.90 2.43 1.23
C VAL A 23 10.40 3.86 1.05
N ASN A 24 10.39 4.35 -0.20
CA ASN A 24 10.80 5.71 -0.48
C ASN A 24 9.79 6.69 0.11
N TYR A 25 10.24 7.52 1.05
CA TYR A 25 9.39 8.44 1.77
C TYR A 25 8.67 9.41 0.85
N GLN A 26 9.38 10.01 -0.09
CA GLN A 26 8.79 11.02 -0.97
C GLN A 26 7.73 10.43 -1.88
N THR A 27 8.00 9.25 -2.43
CA THR A 27 7.03 8.57 -3.27
C THR A 27 5.78 8.21 -2.49
N LEU A 28 5.95 7.64 -1.30
CA LEU A 28 4.83 7.28 -0.45
C LEU A 28 4.04 8.51 -0.03
N TYR A 29 4.73 9.58 0.35
CA TYR A 29 4.08 10.81 0.75
C TYR A 29 3.19 11.38 -0.36
N LYS A 30 3.70 11.39 -1.59
CA LYS A 30 2.92 11.86 -2.74
C LYS A 30 1.70 10.99 -3.00
N GLN A 31 1.85 9.68 -2.83
CA GLN A 31 0.74 8.75 -3.00
C GLN A 31 -0.32 8.94 -1.92
N LEU A 32 0.10 9.19 -0.68
CA LEU A 32 -0.82 9.44 0.41
C LEU A 32 -1.61 10.73 0.22
N ARG A 33 -1.01 11.71 -0.44
CA ARG A 33 -1.69 12.98 -0.71
C ARG A 33 -2.50 12.95 -2.00
N GLY A 34 -2.54 11.82 -2.69
CA GLY A 34 -3.29 11.70 -3.92
C GLY A 34 -2.62 12.33 -5.14
N LEU A 35 -1.35 12.70 -5.02
CA LEU A 35 -0.60 13.30 -6.12
C LEU A 35 -0.08 12.25 -7.11
N ARG A 36 0.00 11.00 -6.66
CA ARG A 36 0.40 9.87 -7.48
C ARG A 36 -0.40 8.66 -7.08
N SER A 37 -0.67 7.79 -8.06
CA SER A 37 -1.35 6.53 -7.79
C SER A 37 -0.31 5.42 -7.57
N VAL A 38 -0.73 4.36 -6.86
CA VAL A 38 0.12 3.20 -6.64
C VAL A 38 0.02 2.29 -7.85
N GLY A 39 1.12 2.13 -8.58
CA GLY A 39 1.17 1.22 -9.71
C GLY A 39 1.30 -0.23 -9.26
N ALA A 40 1.16 -1.16 -10.22
CA ALA A 40 1.25 -2.59 -9.92
C ALA A 40 2.61 -2.95 -9.33
N LYS A 41 3.69 -2.44 -9.92
CA LYS A 41 5.04 -2.72 -9.41
C LYS A 41 5.23 -2.17 -8.00
N THR A 42 4.74 -0.96 -7.76
CA THR A 42 4.85 -0.35 -6.44
C THR A 42 4.04 -1.13 -5.41
N ALA A 43 2.86 -1.60 -5.80
CA ALA A 43 2.05 -2.42 -4.90
C ALA A 43 2.77 -3.71 -4.53
N MET A 44 3.41 -4.37 -5.49
CA MET A 44 4.18 -5.57 -5.20
C MET A 44 5.35 -5.29 -4.26
N ARG A 45 6.00 -4.15 -4.43
CA ARG A 45 7.09 -3.74 -3.55
C ARG A 45 6.59 -3.50 -2.13
N TYR A 46 5.47 -2.79 -1.99
CA TYR A 46 4.88 -2.55 -0.67
C TYR A 46 4.44 -3.85 -0.03
N HIS A 47 3.90 -4.78 -0.81
CA HIS A 47 3.52 -6.09 -0.32
C HIS A 47 4.73 -6.82 0.29
N LYS A 48 5.87 -6.80 -0.40
CA LYS A 48 7.09 -7.46 0.08
C LYS A 48 7.69 -6.77 1.30
N ILE A 49 7.75 -5.45 1.27
CA ILE A 49 8.45 -4.69 2.32
C ILE A 49 7.57 -4.53 3.55
N LEU A 50 6.30 -4.19 3.36
CA LEU A 50 5.41 -3.84 4.45
C LEU A 50 4.50 -4.98 4.88
N GLY A 51 4.42 -6.04 4.09
CA GLY A 51 3.56 -7.18 4.39
C GLY A 51 2.07 -6.90 4.16
N ILE A 52 1.75 -5.86 3.40
CA ILE A 52 0.37 -5.51 3.12
C ILE A 52 -0.13 -6.36 1.95
N PRO A 53 -1.31 -7.00 2.09
CA PRO A 53 -1.84 -7.80 0.98
C PRO A 53 -2.06 -6.98 -0.28
N LEU A 54 -1.80 -7.58 -1.44
CA LEU A 54 -1.96 -6.91 -2.72
C LEU A 54 -3.38 -6.42 -2.95
N TYR A 55 -4.37 -7.20 -2.53
CA TYR A 55 -5.77 -6.82 -2.72
C TYR A 55 -6.17 -5.59 -1.89
N GLU A 56 -5.42 -5.30 -0.85
CA GLU A 56 -5.64 -4.07 -0.07
C GLU A 56 -5.05 -2.85 -0.78
N LEU A 57 -3.94 -3.06 -1.50
CA LEU A 57 -3.25 -1.98 -2.20
C LEU A 57 -3.91 -1.67 -3.54
N ARG A 58 -4.24 -2.68 -4.31
CA ARG A 58 -4.85 -2.52 -5.63
C ARG A 58 -5.94 -3.56 -5.84
N PRO A 59 -7.12 -3.35 -5.25
CA PRO A 59 -8.22 -4.31 -5.41
C PRO A 59 -8.75 -4.40 -6.84
N ASP A 60 -8.44 -3.41 -7.68
CA ASP A 60 -8.81 -3.45 -9.08
C ASP A 60 -7.96 -4.44 -9.89
N ILE A 61 -6.72 -4.68 -9.44
CA ILE A 61 -5.82 -5.66 -10.07
C ILE A 61 -5.91 -7.01 -9.38
N TRP A 62 -5.96 -7.00 -8.06
CA TRP A 62 -6.05 -8.22 -7.24
C TRP A 62 -7.32 -8.17 -6.41
N PRO A 63 -8.47 -8.60 -6.98
CA PRO A 63 -9.74 -8.55 -6.25
C PRO A 63 -9.70 -9.40 -4.98
N ALA A 64 -10.25 -8.86 -3.91
CA ALA A 64 -10.27 -9.55 -2.62
C ALA A 64 -11.01 -10.89 -2.70
N GLN A 65 -11.96 -11.00 -3.62
CA GLN A 65 -12.71 -12.24 -3.84
C GLN A 65 -11.82 -13.40 -4.27
N LEU A 66 -10.73 -13.10 -4.96
CA LEU A 66 -9.79 -14.10 -5.45
C LEU A 66 -8.55 -14.23 -4.59
N PHE A 67 -8.11 -13.13 -4.00
CA PHE A 67 -6.82 -13.07 -3.30
C PHE A 67 -6.95 -12.75 -1.81
N GLY A 68 -8.12 -12.30 -1.38
CA GLY A 68 -8.31 -11.83 -0.01
C GLY A 68 -8.88 -12.87 0.94
N LYS A 69 -9.01 -14.09 0.50
CA LYS A 69 -9.57 -15.10 1.37
C LYS A 69 -8.48 -15.78 2.19
N ASP A 70 -8.84 -16.14 3.34
CA ASP A 70 -7.92 -16.81 4.28
C ASP A 70 -7.79 -18.28 4.01
#